data_19dcfd2f8cf9047b477ffb71b84968a1
#
_entry.id   19dcfd2f8cf9047b477ffb71b84968a1
#
_cell.length_a   1.000
_cell.length_b   1.000
_cell.length_c   1.000
_cell.angle_alpha   90.00
_cell.angle_beta   90.00
_cell.angle_gamma   90.00
#
_symmetry.space_group_name_H-M   'P 1'
#
loop_
_entity.id
_entity.type
_entity.pdbx_description
1 polymer ?
#
loop_
_entity_poly.entity_id
_entity_poly.type
_entity_poly.pdbx_seq_one_letter_code
_entity_poly.pdbx_strand_id
1 'polypeptide(L)'
;MWIDYEMKMLSRHPHPFLHTTNMAQFDNGSTITFGHCETPADVLNYLSTQYGFVGFDELSTFTLEQFLQISASARAPADAPYQSVVRAGSNPLGLGADWMYAWFIDKTVRIEEYPDYNPDDFQMIFSKLEDNKHLDRERYTARLKNLPEHVRRAWLLGERVMEGAYFPEFCKTKSVGGVTIPWHTVKMLPIWKEKPALGLPWLNIYRSVDWGYFPDPAVCHWHLVLPNKHKITFKEQTWTRTL
;
A
#
# COMPACT_ATOMS: atom_id res chain seq x y z
N MET A 1 2.90 -13.93 -20.15
CA MET A 1 4.25 -13.34 -20.37
C MET A 1 5.21 -13.65 -19.23
N TRP A 2 4.80 -13.66 -17.97
CA TRP A 2 5.59 -14.14 -16.82
C TRP A 2 5.87 -15.64 -16.89
N ILE A 3 4.87 -16.43 -17.24
CA ILE A 3 4.98 -17.88 -17.41
C ILE A 3 6.09 -18.26 -18.41
N ASP A 4 6.28 -17.50 -19.49
CA ASP A 4 7.32 -17.79 -20.50
C ASP A 4 8.75 -17.51 -20.01
N TYR A 5 8.96 -16.54 -19.12
CA TYR A 5 10.28 -16.23 -18.57
C TYR A 5 10.67 -17.25 -17.51
N GLU A 6 9.74 -17.61 -16.65
CA GLU A 6 9.94 -18.61 -15.61
C GLU A 6 10.06 -20.01 -16.21
N MET A 7 9.32 -20.34 -17.26
CA MET A 7 9.50 -21.56 -18.03
C MET A 7 10.91 -21.67 -18.61
N LYS A 8 11.52 -20.57 -19.06
CA LYS A 8 12.91 -20.57 -19.52
C LYS A 8 13.92 -20.75 -18.39
N MET A 9 13.65 -20.24 -17.21
CA MET A 9 14.49 -20.46 -16.02
C MET A 9 14.36 -21.91 -15.53
N LEU A 10 13.14 -22.43 -15.44
CA LEU A 10 12.84 -23.80 -15.00
C LEU A 10 13.23 -24.85 -16.05
N SER A 11 13.28 -24.51 -17.34
CA SER A 11 13.71 -25.42 -18.41
C SER A 11 15.19 -25.81 -18.35
N ARG A 12 16.00 -25.15 -17.52
CA ARG A 12 17.36 -25.53 -17.20
C ARG A 12 17.46 -26.62 -16.12
N HIS A 13 16.33 -26.93 -15.48
CA HIS A 13 16.22 -28.02 -14.50
C HIS A 13 15.57 -29.23 -15.16
N PRO A 14 15.95 -30.45 -14.81
CA PRO A 14 15.48 -31.69 -15.45
C PRO A 14 14.00 -31.99 -15.26
N HIS A 15 13.30 -31.27 -14.36
CA HIS A 15 11.87 -31.47 -14.10
C HIS A 15 11.01 -30.43 -14.80
N PRO A 16 10.09 -30.86 -15.68
CA PRO A 16 9.19 -29.93 -16.35
C PRO A 16 8.17 -29.31 -15.37
N PHE A 17 7.85 -28.04 -15.59
CA PHE A 17 6.71 -27.40 -14.94
C PHE A 17 5.42 -28.13 -15.30
N LEU A 18 4.67 -28.53 -14.27
CA LEU A 18 3.39 -29.22 -14.47
C LEU A 18 2.27 -28.18 -14.67
N HIS A 19 1.90 -27.93 -15.91
CA HIS A 19 0.84 -26.97 -16.25
C HIS A 19 -0.51 -27.27 -15.61
N THR A 20 -0.80 -28.55 -15.33
CA THR A 20 -2.08 -28.95 -14.72
C THR A 20 -2.19 -28.60 -13.25
N THR A 21 -1.07 -28.44 -12.55
CA THR A 21 -1.02 -28.17 -11.11
C THR A 21 -0.40 -26.82 -10.80
N ASN A 22 0.03 -26.06 -11.79
CA ASN A 22 0.79 -24.81 -11.61
C ASN A 22 1.96 -24.97 -10.62
N MET A 23 2.66 -26.09 -10.67
CA MET A 23 3.69 -26.45 -9.72
C MET A 23 5.00 -26.81 -10.42
N ALA A 24 6.10 -26.32 -9.90
CA ALA A 24 7.44 -26.78 -10.24
C ALA A 24 7.98 -27.63 -9.09
N GLN A 25 8.52 -28.81 -9.39
CA GLN A 25 9.13 -29.69 -8.42
C GLN A 25 10.64 -29.81 -8.72
N PHE A 26 11.45 -29.79 -7.67
CA PHE A 26 12.90 -29.89 -7.74
C PHE A 26 13.39 -31.26 -7.26
N ASP A 27 14.60 -31.67 -7.66
CA ASP A 27 15.20 -32.96 -7.33
C ASP A 27 15.36 -33.19 -5.81
N ASN A 28 15.51 -32.11 -5.05
CA ASN A 28 15.60 -32.16 -3.60
C ASN A 28 14.24 -32.29 -2.89
N GLY A 29 13.16 -32.45 -3.63
CA GLY A 29 11.79 -32.54 -3.12
C GLY A 29 11.12 -31.19 -2.84
N SER A 30 11.82 -30.08 -3.01
CA SER A 30 11.21 -28.74 -2.88
C SER A 30 10.21 -28.49 -4.02
N THR A 31 9.18 -27.69 -3.73
CA THR A 31 8.17 -27.31 -4.73
C THR A 31 7.96 -25.80 -4.72
N ILE A 32 7.65 -25.26 -5.89
CA ILE A 32 7.11 -23.90 -6.05
C ILE A 32 5.72 -24.06 -6.68
N THR A 33 4.70 -23.53 -6.01
CA THR A 33 3.32 -23.52 -6.52
C THR A 33 2.95 -22.08 -6.86
N PHE A 34 2.43 -21.89 -8.07
CA PHE A 34 1.90 -20.60 -8.51
C PHE A 34 0.39 -20.59 -8.32
N GLY A 35 -0.12 -19.57 -7.68
CA GLY A 35 -1.53 -19.44 -7.40
C GLY A 35 -2.07 -18.05 -7.78
N HIS A 36 -3.37 -17.88 -7.62
CA HIS A 36 -4.07 -16.61 -7.81
C HIS A 36 -5.04 -16.41 -6.64
N CYS A 37 -5.40 -15.16 -6.40
CA CYS A 37 -6.36 -14.79 -5.37
C CYS A 37 -7.14 -13.56 -5.85
N GLU A 38 -8.19 -13.80 -6.64
CA GLU A 38 -9.05 -12.75 -7.19
C GLU A 38 -10.19 -12.41 -6.23
N THR A 39 -10.68 -13.42 -5.53
CA THR A 39 -11.82 -13.28 -4.62
C THR A 39 -11.42 -13.63 -3.18
N PRO A 40 -12.17 -13.14 -2.16
CA PRO A 40 -11.93 -13.55 -0.78
C PRO A 40 -12.02 -15.08 -0.56
N ALA A 41 -12.82 -15.80 -1.36
CA ALA A 41 -12.94 -17.24 -1.27
C ALA A 41 -11.65 -17.97 -1.71
N ASP A 42 -10.86 -17.40 -2.61
CA ASP A 42 -9.64 -18.02 -3.10
C ASP A 42 -8.58 -18.18 -2.01
N VAL A 43 -8.66 -17.38 -0.94
CA VAL A 43 -7.79 -17.48 0.24
C VAL A 43 -7.86 -18.87 0.86
N LEU A 44 -9.03 -19.52 0.82
CA LEU A 44 -9.22 -20.87 1.38
C LEU A 44 -8.29 -21.92 0.75
N ASN A 45 -7.86 -21.70 -0.49
CA ASN A 45 -6.93 -22.59 -1.19
C ASN A 45 -5.55 -22.65 -0.54
N TYR A 46 -5.20 -21.66 0.29
CA TYR A 46 -3.89 -21.52 0.91
C TYR A 46 -3.87 -21.88 2.39
N LEU A 47 -5.02 -21.86 3.09
CA LEU A 47 -5.08 -21.95 4.55
C LEU A 47 -4.67 -23.32 5.12
N SER A 48 -4.81 -24.39 4.37
CA SER A 48 -4.49 -25.76 4.83
C SER A 48 -3.06 -26.19 4.54
N THR A 49 -2.28 -25.36 3.87
CA THR A 49 -0.90 -25.66 3.46
C THR A 49 0.10 -24.87 4.32
N GLN A 50 1.29 -25.44 4.52
CA GLN A 50 2.42 -24.74 5.15
C GLN A 50 3.45 -24.40 4.08
N TYR A 51 3.81 -23.13 4.00
CA TYR A 51 4.80 -22.65 3.06
C TYR A 51 6.04 -22.12 3.80
N GLY A 52 7.23 -22.54 3.38
CA GLY A 52 8.48 -21.94 3.86
C GLY A 52 8.71 -20.54 3.28
N PHE A 53 8.06 -20.26 2.14
CA PHE A 53 8.11 -18.96 1.46
C PHE A 53 6.75 -18.65 0.86
N VAL A 54 6.31 -17.41 1.04
CA VAL A 54 5.14 -16.87 0.35
C VAL A 54 5.55 -15.59 -0.40
N GLY A 55 5.30 -15.58 -1.71
CA GLY A 55 5.59 -14.45 -2.59
C GLY A 55 4.30 -13.84 -3.12
N PHE A 56 4.11 -12.53 -2.92
CA PHE A 56 3.03 -11.79 -3.55
C PHE A 56 3.58 -10.99 -4.73
N ASP A 57 2.92 -11.12 -5.87
CA ASP A 57 3.14 -10.22 -7.01
C ASP A 57 2.03 -9.17 -7.02
N GLU A 58 2.41 -7.90 -7.24
CA GLU A 58 1.50 -6.75 -7.20
C GLU A 58 0.67 -6.69 -5.89
N LEU A 59 1.35 -6.66 -4.73
CA LEU A 59 0.72 -6.66 -3.40
C LEU A 59 -0.40 -5.63 -3.25
N SER A 60 -0.29 -4.48 -3.89
CA SER A 60 -1.31 -3.43 -3.86
C SER A 60 -2.65 -3.81 -4.51
N THR A 61 -2.73 -4.97 -5.17
CA THR A 61 -4.00 -5.50 -5.70
C THR A 61 -4.76 -6.33 -4.68
N PHE A 62 -4.10 -6.75 -3.58
CA PHE A 62 -4.70 -7.54 -2.52
C PHE A 62 -5.34 -6.66 -1.44
N THR A 63 -6.40 -7.14 -0.83
CA THR A 63 -6.91 -6.56 0.41
C THR A 63 -5.98 -6.91 1.58
N LEU A 64 -6.02 -6.11 2.65
CA LEU A 64 -5.26 -6.42 3.88
C LEU A 64 -5.64 -7.80 4.44
N GLU A 65 -6.92 -8.15 4.41
CA GLU A 65 -7.40 -9.44 4.90
C GLU A 65 -6.82 -10.61 4.10
N GLN A 66 -6.81 -10.54 2.77
CA GLN A 66 -6.18 -11.55 1.92
C GLN A 66 -4.69 -11.69 2.24
N PHE A 67 -3.98 -10.57 2.37
CA PHE A 67 -2.57 -10.57 2.72
C PHE A 67 -2.31 -11.24 4.07
N LEU A 68 -3.05 -10.88 5.11
CA LEU A 68 -2.87 -11.44 6.46
C LEU A 68 -3.17 -12.93 6.51
N GLN A 69 -4.28 -13.35 5.90
CA GLN A 69 -4.70 -14.76 5.90
C GLN A 69 -3.71 -15.64 5.13
N ILE A 70 -3.28 -15.23 3.93
CA ILE A 70 -2.30 -15.99 3.14
C ILE A 70 -0.94 -15.98 3.84
N SER A 71 -0.51 -14.85 4.39
CA SER A 71 0.75 -14.73 5.13
C SER A 71 0.80 -15.66 6.36
N ALA A 72 -0.34 -15.92 7.01
CA ALA A 72 -0.43 -16.87 8.11
C ALA A 72 -0.09 -18.31 7.70
N SER A 73 -0.10 -18.63 6.41
CA SER A 73 0.33 -19.93 5.86
C SER A 73 1.87 -20.05 5.74
N ALA A 74 2.61 -18.94 5.88
CA ALA A 74 4.06 -18.94 5.93
C ALA A 74 4.54 -19.48 7.30
N ARG A 75 4.71 -20.80 7.37
CA ARG A 75 5.06 -21.51 8.60
C ARG A 75 6.18 -22.52 8.32
N ALA A 76 7.16 -22.57 9.21
CA ALA A 76 8.21 -23.58 9.18
C ALA A 76 8.10 -24.47 10.42
N PRO A 77 8.42 -25.79 10.31
CA PRO A 77 8.62 -26.65 11.48
C PRO A 77 9.66 -26.06 12.43
N ALA A 78 9.56 -26.37 13.72
CA ALA A 78 10.48 -25.83 14.74
C ALA A 78 11.94 -26.25 14.52
N ASP A 79 12.16 -27.39 13.88
CA ASP A 79 13.47 -27.96 13.55
C ASP A 79 13.93 -27.62 12.11
N ALA A 80 13.18 -26.81 11.38
CA ALA A 80 13.57 -26.41 10.03
C ALA A 80 14.88 -25.60 10.04
N PRO A 81 15.79 -25.85 9.10
CA PRO A 81 17.05 -25.08 9.00
C PRO A 81 16.85 -23.67 8.41
N TYR A 82 15.61 -23.21 8.26
CA TYR A 82 15.23 -21.92 7.69
C TYR A 82 14.04 -21.32 8.46
N GLN A 83 13.90 -20.03 8.37
CA GLN A 83 12.72 -19.32 8.83
C GLN A 83 11.75 -19.11 7.65
N SER A 84 10.46 -19.25 7.91
CA SER A 84 9.45 -18.88 6.91
C SER A 84 9.47 -17.36 6.68
N VAL A 85 9.32 -16.97 5.43
CA VAL A 85 9.36 -15.56 5.05
C VAL A 85 8.26 -15.22 4.06
N VAL A 86 7.78 -13.99 4.16
CA VAL A 86 6.86 -13.40 3.18
C VAL A 86 7.62 -12.30 2.42
N ARG A 87 7.46 -12.28 1.11
CA ARG A 87 8.02 -11.24 0.24
C ARG A 87 6.96 -10.76 -0.72
N ALA A 88 7.07 -9.50 -1.13
CA ALA A 88 6.13 -8.93 -2.09
C ALA A 88 6.82 -7.98 -3.05
N GLY A 89 6.39 -7.98 -4.30
CA GLY A 89 6.64 -6.94 -5.26
C GLY A 89 5.38 -6.10 -5.43
N SER A 90 5.52 -4.78 -5.55
CA SER A 90 4.36 -3.92 -5.79
C SER A 90 4.75 -2.56 -6.32
N ASN A 91 3.85 -1.98 -7.10
CA ASN A 91 3.82 -0.56 -7.38
C ASN A 91 2.82 0.13 -6.43
N PRO A 92 3.01 1.41 -6.11
CA PRO A 92 2.14 2.12 -5.16
C PRO A 92 0.79 2.53 -5.78
N LEU A 93 0.12 1.60 -6.43
CA LEU A 93 -1.14 1.76 -7.16
C LEU A 93 -2.04 0.55 -6.92
N GLY A 94 -3.34 0.77 -6.74
CA GLY A 94 -4.32 -0.30 -6.55
C GLY A 94 -5.11 -0.17 -5.26
N LEU A 95 -6.13 -1.01 -5.12
CA LEU A 95 -7.07 -1.00 -3.98
C LEU A 95 -6.37 -1.17 -2.63
N GLY A 96 -5.27 -1.92 -2.61
CA GLY A 96 -4.50 -2.18 -1.39
C GLY A 96 -3.40 -1.16 -1.10
N ALA A 97 -3.20 -0.16 -1.93
CA ALA A 97 -2.10 0.79 -1.76
C ALA A 97 -2.14 1.47 -0.38
N ASP A 98 -3.31 1.87 0.11
CA ASP A 98 -3.44 2.58 1.37
C ASP A 98 -3.04 1.74 2.58
N TRP A 99 -3.52 0.49 2.68
CA TRP A 99 -3.12 -0.38 3.78
C TRP A 99 -1.64 -0.76 3.68
N MET A 100 -1.13 -0.98 2.46
CA MET A 100 0.29 -1.26 2.24
C MET A 100 1.17 -0.11 2.73
N TYR A 101 0.80 1.15 2.43
CA TYR A 101 1.51 2.31 2.97
C TYR A 101 1.43 2.37 4.49
N ALA A 102 0.24 2.18 5.06
CA ALA A 102 0.05 2.23 6.51
C ALA A 102 0.88 1.18 7.24
N TRP A 103 1.01 -0.05 6.70
CA TRP A 103 1.72 -1.15 7.33
C TRP A 103 3.23 -1.10 7.12
N PHE A 104 3.67 -0.82 5.90
CA PHE A 104 5.08 -0.97 5.52
C PHE A 104 5.87 0.33 5.58
N ILE A 105 5.24 1.49 5.37
CA ILE A 105 5.92 2.77 5.21
C ILE A 105 5.59 3.73 6.34
N ASP A 106 4.32 4.11 6.48
CA ASP A 106 3.88 5.14 7.42
C ASP A 106 3.85 4.63 8.87
N LYS A 107 3.76 3.30 9.08
CA LYS A 107 3.65 2.63 10.38
C LYS A 107 2.49 3.20 11.23
N THR A 108 1.36 3.48 10.57
CA THR A 108 0.17 4.12 11.16
C THR A 108 -0.98 3.14 11.38
N VAL A 109 -0.64 1.91 11.75
CA VAL A 109 -1.61 0.85 12.03
C VAL A 109 -2.34 1.14 13.34
N ARG A 110 -3.65 0.92 13.36
CA ARG A 110 -4.46 1.05 14.57
C ARG A 110 -4.22 -0.14 15.49
N ILE A 111 -3.55 0.11 16.60
CA ILE A 111 -3.19 -0.93 17.57
C ILE A 111 -4.43 -1.54 18.23
N GLU A 112 -5.54 -0.79 18.34
CA GLU A 112 -6.80 -1.29 18.86
C GLU A 112 -7.41 -2.40 17.98
N GLU A 113 -7.18 -2.33 16.66
CA GLU A 113 -7.65 -3.33 15.68
C GLU A 113 -6.61 -4.45 15.47
N TYR A 114 -5.33 -4.13 15.61
CA TYR A 114 -4.21 -5.04 15.37
C TYR A 114 -3.19 -4.97 16.51
N PRO A 115 -3.53 -5.52 17.71
CA PRO A 115 -2.70 -5.38 18.91
C PRO A 115 -1.32 -6.01 18.79
N ASP A 116 -1.18 -7.03 17.95
CA ASP A 116 0.09 -7.74 17.74
C ASP A 116 0.95 -7.18 16.59
N TYR A 117 0.53 -6.02 16.02
CA TYR A 117 1.32 -5.39 14.97
C TYR A 117 2.66 -4.90 15.51
N ASN A 118 3.73 -5.42 14.96
CA ASN A 118 5.09 -4.95 15.22
C ASN A 118 5.65 -4.28 13.95
N PRO A 119 5.94 -2.98 13.97
CA PRO A 119 6.44 -2.26 12.79
C PRO A 119 7.77 -2.80 12.24
N ASP A 120 8.59 -3.45 13.08
CA ASP A 120 9.90 -3.98 12.66
C ASP A 120 9.78 -5.22 11.77
N ASP A 121 8.64 -5.92 11.81
CA ASP A 121 8.38 -7.08 10.95
C ASP A 121 8.05 -6.69 9.50
N PHE A 122 7.77 -5.42 9.25
CA PHE A 122 7.37 -4.90 7.95
C PHE A 122 8.41 -3.92 7.40
N GLN A 123 9.07 -4.31 6.31
CA GLN A 123 10.10 -3.49 5.68
C GLN A 123 9.74 -3.23 4.22
N MET A 124 9.96 -1.99 3.78
CA MET A 124 9.83 -1.59 2.39
C MET A 124 11.20 -1.24 1.82
N ILE A 125 11.54 -1.85 0.68
CA ILE A 125 12.72 -1.52 -0.10
C ILE A 125 12.26 -0.83 -1.37
N PHE A 126 12.61 0.45 -1.50
CA PHE A 126 12.28 1.21 -2.70
C PHE A 126 13.28 0.89 -3.80
N SER A 127 12.75 0.61 -5.00
CA SER A 127 13.52 0.47 -6.22
C SER A 127 13.09 1.54 -7.22
N LYS A 128 14.04 2.20 -7.83
CA LYS A 128 13.82 3.19 -8.88
C LYS A 128 14.14 2.59 -10.23
N LEU A 129 13.58 3.19 -11.28
CA LEU A 129 13.92 2.81 -12.66
C LEU A 129 15.43 2.81 -12.92
N GLU A 130 16.16 3.71 -12.25
CA GLU A 130 17.61 3.85 -12.38
C GLU A 130 18.40 2.67 -11.80
N ASP A 131 17.82 1.91 -10.89
CA ASP A 131 18.46 0.76 -10.26
C ASP A 131 18.47 -0.46 -11.18
N ASN A 132 17.57 -0.50 -12.17
CA ASN A 132 17.52 -1.58 -13.15
C ASN A 132 18.50 -1.33 -14.32
N LYS A 133 19.66 -1.96 -14.22
CA LYS A 133 20.73 -1.85 -15.23
C LYS A 133 20.44 -2.57 -16.55
N HIS A 134 19.46 -3.47 -16.55
CA HIS A 134 19.13 -4.32 -17.70
C HIS A 134 17.95 -3.80 -18.51
N LEU A 135 17.30 -2.73 -18.05
CA LEU A 135 16.16 -2.15 -18.72
C LEU A 135 16.57 -1.06 -19.71
N ASP A 136 16.05 -1.13 -20.93
CA ASP A 136 16.09 -0.02 -21.90
C ASP A 136 15.19 1.12 -21.39
N ARG A 137 15.80 2.04 -20.65
CA ARG A 137 15.11 3.13 -19.97
C ARG A 137 14.42 4.09 -20.91
N GLU A 138 15.05 4.40 -22.03
CA GLU A 138 14.48 5.34 -23.02
C GLU A 138 13.21 4.77 -23.61
N ARG A 139 13.25 3.52 -24.03
CA ARG A 139 12.11 2.83 -24.61
C ARG A 139 11.00 2.62 -23.59
N TYR A 140 11.35 2.28 -22.35
CA TYR A 140 10.38 2.11 -21.28
C TYR A 140 9.70 3.44 -20.92
N THR A 141 10.46 4.50 -20.72
CA THR A 141 9.94 5.85 -20.43
C THR A 141 9.06 6.37 -21.55
N ALA A 142 9.44 6.10 -22.82
CA ALA A 142 8.62 6.48 -23.96
C ALA A 142 7.25 5.80 -23.96
N ARG A 143 7.16 4.53 -23.55
CA ARG A 143 5.88 3.82 -23.41
C ARG A 143 5.01 4.41 -22.31
N LEU A 144 5.60 4.85 -21.20
CA LEU A 144 4.87 5.45 -20.08
C LEU A 144 4.34 6.85 -20.36
N LYS A 145 4.84 7.54 -21.39
CA LYS A 145 4.36 8.90 -21.77
C LYS A 145 2.87 8.96 -22.08
N ASN A 146 2.28 7.85 -22.53
CA ASN A 146 0.86 7.78 -22.87
C ASN A 146 -0.05 7.49 -21.67
N LEU A 147 0.52 7.21 -20.49
CA LEU A 147 -0.24 6.99 -19.28
C LEU A 147 -0.63 8.32 -18.62
N PRO A 148 -1.74 8.35 -17.87
CA PRO A 148 -2.08 9.48 -17.02
C PRO A 148 -0.89 9.88 -16.14
N GLU A 149 -0.71 11.15 -15.87
CA GLU A 149 0.48 11.66 -15.18
C GLU A 149 0.67 11.02 -13.78
N HIS A 150 -0.41 10.85 -13.03
CA HIS A 150 -0.35 10.22 -11.71
C HIS A 150 0.14 8.77 -11.78
N VAL A 151 -0.34 7.99 -12.76
CA VAL A 151 0.12 6.60 -12.97
C VAL A 151 1.60 6.58 -13.36
N ARG A 152 1.99 7.46 -14.28
CA ARG A 152 3.38 7.59 -14.72
C ARG A 152 4.31 7.92 -13.56
N ARG A 153 3.92 8.85 -12.68
CA ARG A 153 4.71 9.24 -11.50
C ARG A 153 4.84 8.10 -10.49
N ALA A 154 3.76 7.36 -10.27
CA ALA A 154 3.80 6.18 -9.41
C ALA A 154 4.79 5.13 -9.94
N TRP A 155 4.79 4.87 -11.24
CA TRP A 155 5.64 3.86 -11.85
C TRP A 155 7.10 4.27 -12.01
N LEU A 156 7.37 5.56 -12.31
CA LEU A 156 8.72 6.05 -12.50
C LEU A 156 9.41 6.43 -11.19
N LEU A 157 8.65 7.01 -10.26
CA LEU A 157 9.20 7.64 -9.06
C LEU A 157 8.79 6.91 -7.76
N GLY A 158 7.91 5.90 -7.85
CA GLY A 158 7.34 5.24 -6.68
C GLY A 158 6.47 6.19 -5.85
N GLU A 159 5.92 7.25 -6.45
CA GLU A 159 5.09 8.20 -5.72
C GLU A 159 3.75 7.58 -5.36
N ARG A 160 3.31 7.84 -4.14
CA ARG A 160 1.98 7.44 -3.68
C ARG A 160 0.91 8.13 -4.51
N VAL A 161 0.04 7.34 -5.10
CA VAL A 161 -1.16 7.80 -5.80
C VAL A 161 -2.38 7.32 -5.03
N MET A 162 -3.26 8.24 -4.70
CA MET A 162 -4.55 7.89 -4.11
C MET A 162 -5.53 7.68 -5.27
N GLU A 163 -5.78 6.42 -5.63
CA GLU A 163 -6.83 6.09 -6.60
C GLU A 163 -8.20 6.47 -6.02
N GLY A 164 -9.02 7.10 -6.85
CA GLY A 164 -10.32 7.59 -6.43
C GLY A 164 -10.29 8.90 -5.63
N ALA A 165 -9.13 9.52 -5.45
CA ALA A 165 -9.06 10.82 -4.80
C ALA A 165 -9.84 11.85 -5.62
N TYR A 166 -10.82 12.48 -4.98
CA TYR A 166 -11.62 13.56 -5.59
C TYR A 166 -10.77 14.78 -5.95
N PHE A 167 -9.65 14.97 -5.24
CA PHE A 167 -8.65 16.01 -5.46
C PHE A 167 -7.26 15.38 -5.60
N PRO A 168 -6.92 14.84 -6.78
CA PRO A 168 -5.64 14.16 -7.00
C PRO A 168 -4.42 15.11 -6.87
N GLU A 169 -4.64 16.43 -7.00
CA GLU A 169 -3.59 17.45 -6.83
C GLU A 169 -3.26 17.71 -5.35
N PHE A 170 -4.09 17.22 -4.42
CA PHE A 170 -3.84 17.43 -2.99
C PHE A 170 -2.56 16.74 -2.56
N CYS A 171 -1.60 17.53 -2.10
CA CYS A 171 -0.33 17.03 -1.57
C CYS A 171 0.10 17.84 -0.34
N LYS A 172 0.73 17.17 0.61
CA LYS A 172 1.23 17.82 1.84
C LYS A 172 2.37 18.76 1.51
N THR A 173 3.24 18.36 0.60
CA THR A 173 4.44 19.10 0.22
C THR A 173 4.62 19.08 -1.29
N LYS A 174 5.31 20.08 -1.82
CA LYS A 174 5.70 20.17 -3.24
C LYS A 174 7.16 20.62 -3.34
N SER A 175 7.90 20.06 -4.29
CA SER A 175 9.26 20.51 -4.59
C SER A 175 9.20 21.64 -5.61
N VAL A 176 9.75 22.77 -5.25
CA VAL A 176 9.87 23.95 -6.13
C VAL A 176 11.32 24.40 -6.10
N GLY A 177 11.98 24.37 -7.24
CA GLY A 177 13.40 24.75 -7.34
C GLY A 177 14.35 23.91 -6.49
N GLY A 178 14.03 22.61 -6.26
CA GLY A 178 14.82 21.71 -5.41
C GLY A 178 14.56 21.83 -3.90
N VAL A 179 13.67 22.75 -3.48
CA VAL A 179 13.29 22.93 -2.08
C VAL A 179 11.89 22.36 -1.85
N THR A 180 11.75 21.49 -0.84
CA THR A 180 10.46 20.93 -0.45
C THR A 180 9.72 21.92 0.47
N ILE A 181 8.57 22.38 0.02
CA ILE A 181 7.72 23.34 0.77
C ILE A 181 6.36 22.71 1.09
N PRO A 182 5.71 23.11 2.20
CA PRO A 182 4.30 22.81 2.44
C PRO A 182 3.46 23.38 1.30
N TRP A 183 2.48 22.58 0.78
CA TRP A 183 1.66 23.02 -0.36
C TRP A 183 0.20 23.19 0.01
N HIS A 184 -0.48 22.10 0.30
CA HIS A 184 -1.88 22.15 0.77
C HIS A 184 -2.00 21.97 2.28
N THR A 185 -0.88 21.99 3.00
CA THR A 185 -0.84 21.92 4.46
C THR A 185 -0.18 23.14 5.04
N VAL A 186 -0.58 23.49 6.24
CA VAL A 186 0.04 24.56 7.03
C VAL A 186 0.58 23.97 8.33
N LYS A 187 1.67 24.57 8.83
CA LYS A 187 2.21 24.18 10.15
C LYS A 187 1.21 24.60 11.22
N MET A 188 0.77 23.63 12.03
CA MET A 188 -0.12 23.90 13.15
C MET A 188 0.60 24.76 14.20
N LEU A 189 0.00 25.88 14.58
CA LEU A 189 0.53 26.71 15.67
C LEU A 189 0.35 25.98 17.01
N PRO A 190 1.31 26.08 17.96
CA PRO A 190 1.21 25.41 19.25
C PRO A 190 -0.09 25.70 20.01
N ILE A 191 -0.57 26.94 19.96
CA ILE A 191 -1.82 27.35 20.61
C ILE A 191 -3.06 26.58 20.08
N TRP A 192 -3.03 26.12 18.86
CA TRP A 192 -4.13 25.36 18.28
C TRP A 192 -4.13 23.89 18.76
N LYS A 193 -2.97 23.37 19.15
CA LYS A 193 -2.86 22.04 19.77
C LYS A 193 -3.43 22.04 21.19
N GLU A 194 -3.16 23.09 21.95
CA GLU A 194 -3.52 23.16 23.37
C GLU A 194 -4.97 23.59 23.59
N LYS A 195 -5.47 24.53 22.79
CA LYS A 195 -6.82 25.12 22.95
C LYS A 195 -7.47 25.42 21.59
N PRO A 196 -7.81 24.42 20.81
CA PRO A 196 -8.40 24.64 19.49
C PRO A 196 -9.75 25.36 19.51
N ALA A 197 -10.44 25.36 20.66
CA ALA A 197 -11.75 26.03 20.86
C ALA A 197 -11.64 27.45 21.40
N LEU A 198 -10.51 27.84 21.96
CA LEU A 198 -10.23 29.21 22.42
C LEU A 198 -9.62 30.02 21.29
N GLY A 199 -10.20 29.87 20.09
CA GLY A 199 -9.79 30.62 18.94
C GLY A 199 -9.70 32.11 19.27
N LEU A 200 -8.84 32.76 18.59
CA LEU A 200 -8.78 34.20 18.55
C LEU A 200 -10.20 34.72 18.35
N PRO A 201 -10.74 35.65 19.17
CA PRO A 201 -12.15 36.05 19.16
C PRO A 201 -12.68 36.53 17.80
N TRP A 202 -11.79 36.81 16.86
CA TRP A 202 -12.09 37.24 15.49
C TRP A 202 -12.05 36.15 14.43
N LEU A 203 -11.82 34.86 14.82
CA LEU A 203 -11.78 33.76 13.88
C LEU A 203 -13.06 32.93 13.97
N ASN A 204 -13.72 32.77 12.83
CA ASN A 204 -14.90 31.94 12.73
C ASN A 204 -14.52 30.47 12.51
N ILE A 205 -15.05 29.61 13.37
CA ILE A 205 -14.92 28.17 13.24
C ILE A 205 -16.23 27.62 12.69
N TYR A 206 -16.13 26.89 11.60
CA TYR A 206 -17.26 26.20 10.97
C TYR A 206 -17.06 24.71 11.10
N ARG A 207 -18.13 23.97 11.11
CA ARG A 207 -18.15 22.51 11.01
C ARG A 207 -18.87 22.11 9.73
N SER A 208 -18.29 21.18 8.99
CA SER A 208 -18.97 20.45 7.93
C SER A 208 -19.12 19.00 8.37
N VAL A 209 -20.28 18.41 8.13
CA VAL A 209 -20.58 17.02 8.46
C VAL A 209 -21.04 16.33 7.19
N ASP A 210 -20.40 15.23 6.87
CA ASP A 210 -20.84 14.28 5.88
C ASP A 210 -21.38 13.05 6.61
N TRP A 211 -22.69 12.80 6.44
CA TRP A 211 -23.35 11.67 7.07
C TRP A 211 -23.14 10.42 6.22
N GLY A 212 -22.09 9.67 6.52
CA GLY A 212 -21.89 8.36 5.91
C GLY A 212 -23.05 7.42 6.22
N TYR A 213 -23.37 6.56 5.24
CA TYR A 213 -24.26 5.43 5.41
C TYR A 213 -23.45 4.15 5.29
N PHE A 214 -23.73 3.17 6.14
CA PHE A 214 -22.97 1.91 6.13
C PHE A 214 -22.75 1.38 4.71
N PRO A 215 -21.51 1.02 4.30
CA PRO A 215 -20.28 0.90 5.12
C PRO A 215 -19.50 2.22 5.33
N ASP A 216 -19.91 3.32 4.74
CA ASP A 216 -19.18 4.57 4.78
C ASP A 216 -19.28 5.24 6.17
N PRO A 217 -18.15 5.73 6.73
CA PRO A 217 -18.16 6.44 7.99
C PRO A 217 -18.82 7.83 7.87
N ALA A 218 -19.47 8.30 8.93
CA ALA A 218 -19.78 9.72 9.04
C ALA A 218 -18.51 10.50 9.39
N VAL A 219 -18.29 11.63 8.75
CA VAL A 219 -17.10 12.46 8.91
C VAL A 219 -17.48 13.88 9.28
N CYS A 220 -16.81 14.44 10.29
CA CYS A 220 -16.94 15.85 10.64
C CYS A 220 -15.58 16.55 10.57
N HIS A 221 -15.54 17.65 9.87
CA HIS A 221 -14.38 18.52 9.79
C HIS A 221 -14.62 19.85 10.52
N TRP A 222 -13.59 20.35 11.17
CA TRP A 222 -13.57 21.71 11.75
C TRP A 222 -12.69 22.60 10.88
N HIS A 223 -13.27 23.72 10.45
CA HIS A 223 -12.61 24.66 9.58
C HIS A 223 -12.45 26.00 10.28
N LEU A 224 -11.28 26.56 10.17
CA LEU A 224 -10.97 27.93 10.56
C LEU A 224 -10.98 28.81 9.32
N VAL A 225 -11.74 29.91 9.34
CA VAL A 225 -11.72 30.89 8.27
C VAL A 225 -10.93 32.11 8.71
N LEU A 226 -9.85 32.37 8.00
CA LEU A 226 -8.99 33.51 8.23
C LEU A 226 -9.58 34.81 7.65
N PRO A 227 -9.14 36.01 8.10
CA PRO A 227 -9.62 37.28 7.57
C PRO A 227 -9.45 37.44 6.05
N ASN A 228 -8.41 36.82 5.48
CA ASN A 228 -8.16 36.77 4.04
C ASN A 228 -9.02 35.73 3.30
N LYS A 229 -10.03 35.17 3.97
CA LYS A 229 -10.95 34.12 3.45
C LYS A 229 -10.32 32.76 3.21
N HIS A 230 -9.05 32.56 3.53
CA HIS A 230 -8.44 31.22 3.49
C HIS A 230 -9.10 30.32 4.54
N LYS A 231 -9.37 29.07 4.17
CA LYS A 231 -9.94 28.04 5.04
C LYS A 231 -8.85 27.05 5.41
N ILE A 232 -8.76 26.75 6.70
CA ILE A 232 -7.84 25.75 7.23
C ILE A 232 -8.66 24.70 7.95
N THR A 233 -8.63 23.46 7.44
CA THR A 233 -9.19 22.32 8.17
C THR A 233 -8.16 21.86 9.20
N PHE A 234 -8.51 21.90 10.47
CA PHE A 234 -7.57 21.66 11.57
C PHE A 234 -7.93 20.45 12.44
N LYS A 235 -9.14 19.93 12.30
CA LYS A 235 -9.60 18.76 13.02
C LYS A 235 -10.55 17.96 12.14
N GLU A 236 -10.39 16.65 12.19
CA GLU A 236 -11.30 15.67 11.61
C GLU A 236 -11.72 14.70 12.70
N GLN A 237 -12.96 14.22 12.64
CA GLN A 237 -13.46 13.15 13.46
C GLN A 237 -14.38 12.27 12.61
N THR A 238 -14.15 10.98 12.67
CA THR A 238 -14.92 9.97 11.96
C THR A 238 -15.67 9.10 12.96
N TRP A 239 -16.86 8.66 12.58
CA TRP A 239 -17.65 7.70 13.33
C TRP A 239 -18.07 6.57 12.40
N THR A 240 -17.70 5.36 12.73
CA THR A 240 -18.24 4.16 12.11
C THR A 240 -19.41 3.66 12.95
N ARG A 241 -20.53 3.37 12.33
CA ARG A 241 -21.65 2.72 13.01
C ARG A 241 -21.29 1.25 13.17
N THR A 242 -20.95 0.83 14.38
CA THR A 242 -20.99 -0.57 14.77
C THR A 242 -22.45 -0.98 14.88
N LEU A 243 -22.86 -1.94 14.05
CA LEU A 243 -24.14 -2.62 14.20
C LEU A 243 -24.08 -3.58 15.39
#